data_2091353c94f3e00855a691a051c445a1
#
_entry.id   2091353c94f3e00855a691a051c445a1
#
_cell.length_a   1.000
_cell.length_b   1.000
_cell.length_c   1.000
_cell.angle_alpha   90.00
_cell.angle_beta   90.00
_cell.angle_gamma   90.00
#
_symmetry.space_group_name_H-M   'P 1'
#
loop_
_entity.id
_entity.type
_entity.pdbx_description
1 polymer ?
#
loop_
_entity_poly.entity_id
_entity_poly.type
_entity_poly.pdbx_seq_one_letter_code
_entity_poly.pdbx_strand_id
1 'polypeptide(L)'
;MIFIALERHKRFILRGYSMDLNRLEHYREYFNKQKGRKYPCSNQIVRCAIVTNDRDKVVNFMSDKEVVKKLERKDYAVWLLDNGEQWMWHRWNENCRGYRFYKVAIDKNINDEIFDLLVLPCCANYCCSMEII
;
A
#
# COMPACT_ATOMS: atom_id res chain seq x y z
N MET A 1 -7.25 -1.16 27.22
CA MET A 1 -6.27 -0.93 26.89
C MET A 1 -4.97 -1.23 27.47
N ILE A 2 -4.92 -1.97 28.44
CA ILE A 2 -3.70 -2.34 29.04
C ILE A 2 -2.77 -3.05 28.15
N PHE A 3 -3.32 -3.91 27.31
CA PHE A 3 -2.46 -4.64 26.44
C PHE A 3 -1.73 -3.75 25.46
N ILE A 4 -2.27 -2.61 25.12
CA ILE A 4 -1.57 -1.72 24.28
C ILE A 4 -0.34 -1.18 24.97
N ALA A 5 -0.45 -0.85 26.21
CA ALA A 5 0.68 -0.39 26.98
C ALA A 5 1.75 -1.47 27.07
N LEU A 6 1.36 -2.73 27.15
CA LEU A 6 2.30 -3.81 27.20
C LEU A 6 2.97 -4.05 25.87
N GLU A 7 2.26 -3.79 24.79
CA GLU A 7 2.75 -4.14 23.48
C GLU A 7 3.53 -3.07 22.79
N ARG A 8 3.38 -1.83 23.20
CA ARG A 8 3.95 -0.74 22.46
C ARG A 8 5.45 -0.84 22.25
N HIS A 9 6.15 -1.49 23.14
CA HIS A 9 7.59 -1.62 23.01
C HIS A 9 8.01 -2.80 22.16
N LYS A 10 7.08 -3.67 21.81
CA LYS A 10 7.36 -4.81 20.99
C LYS A 10 6.83 -4.62 19.62
N ARG A 11 5.58 -4.39 19.51
CA ARG A 11 4.93 -4.17 18.24
C ARG A 11 3.51 -3.76 18.46
N PHE A 12 2.95 -3.20 17.43
CA PHE A 12 1.57 -2.79 17.38
C PHE A 12 0.68 -4.03 17.24
N ILE A 13 -0.33 -4.13 18.07
CA ILE A 13 -1.30 -5.21 17.96
C ILE A 13 -2.52 -4.68 17.23
N LEU A 14 -2.79 -5.28 16.08
CA LEU A 14 -3.94 -4.89 15.29
C LEU A 14 -5.19 -5.51 15.87
N ARG A 15 -6.18 -4.68 16.15
CA ARG A 15 -7.43 -5.11 16.71
C ARG A 15 -8.61 -4.90 15.80
N GLY A 16 -8.44 -4.11 14.75
CA GLY A 16 -9.53 -3.78 13.86
C GLY A 16 -9.99 -4.98 13.07
N TYR A 17 -11.07 -4.76 12.37
CA TYR A 17 -11.67 -5.75 11.49
C TYR A 17 -11.37 -5.36 10.06
N SER A 18 -11.80 -6.18 9.12
CA SER A 18 -11.73 -5.80 7.71
C SER A 18 -12.45 -4.48 7.52
N MET A 19 -11.85 -3.62 6.74
CA MET A 19 -12.39 -2.30 6.48
C MET A 19 -13.72 -2.41 5.73
N ASP A 20 -14.67 -1.54 6.06
CA ASP A 20 -15.93 -1.47 5.34
C ASP A 20 -15.65 -1.17 3.88
N LEU A 21 -16.17 -2.01 2.99
CA LEU A 21 -15.92 -1.87 1.57
C LEU A 21 -16.47 -0.55 1.02
N ASN A 22 -17.60 -0.08 1.51
CA ASN A 22 -18.14 1.20 1.07
C ASN A 22 -17.20 2.35 1.43
N ARG A 23 -16.58 2.28 2.59
CA ARG A 23 -15.62 3.28 3.02
C ARG A 23 -14.37 3.23 2.15
N LEU A 24 -13.91 2.03 1.84
CA LEU A 24 -12.74 1.85 1.00
C LEU A 24 -12.99 2.37 -0.41
N GLU A 25 -14.17 2.11 -0.97
CA GLU A 25 -14.55 2.64 -2.27
C GLU A 25 -14.64 4.16 -2.27
N HIS A 26 -15.07 4.75 -1.17
CA HIS A 26 -15.09 6.19 -1.03
C HIS A 26 -13.67 6.77 -1.12
N TYR A 27 -12.70 6.15 -0.45
CA TYR A 27 -11.31 6.58 -0.55
C TYR A 27 -10.75 6.37 -1.95
N ARG A 28 -11.12 5.27 -2.60
CA ARG A 28 -10.69 5.03 -3.98
C ARG A 28 -11.17 6.16 -4.89
N GLU A 29 -12.43 6.54 -4.77
CA GLU A 29 -12.95 7.65 -5.57
C GLU A 29 -12.24 8.95 -5.26
N TYR A 30 -12.01 9.21 -3.99
CA TYR A 30 -11.31 10.42 -3.59
C TYR A 30 -9.92 10.50 -4.21
N PHE A 31 -9.13 9.45 -4.09
CA PHE A 31 -7.77 9.46 -4.61
C PHE A 31 -7.76 9.47 -6.13
N ASN A 32 -8.68 8.78 -6.78
CA ASN A 32 -8.72 8.75 -8.23
C ASN A 32 -9.10 10.09 -8.84
N LYS A 33 -9.81 10.94 -8.09
CA LYS A 33 -10.10 12.30 -8.54
C LYS A 33 -8.86 13.19 -8.52
N GLN A 34 -7.79 12.75 -7.91
CA GLN A 34 -6.52 13.48 -7.87
C GLN A 34 -5.64 13.22 -9.08
N LYS A 35 -6.19 12.68 -10.15
CA LYS A 35 -5.43 12.32 -11.35
C LYS A 35 -4.65 13.48 -11.96
N GLY A 36 -5.07 14.70 -11.74
CA GLY A 36 -4.37 15.87 -12.24
C GLY A 36 -3.12 16.25 -11.48
N ARG A 37 -2.82 15.56 -10.38
CA ARG A 37 -1.62 15.86 -9.63
C ARG A 37 -0.40 15.49 -10.43
N LYS A 38 0.66 16.25 -10.20
CA LYS A 38 1.90 15.98 -10.89
C LYS A 38 2.54 14.73 -10.33
N TYR A 39 2.89 13.84 -11.21
CA TYR A 39 3.80 12.78 -10.89
C TYR A 39 5.21 13.34 -10.77
N PRO A 40 6.14 12.61 -10.20
CA PRO A 40 7.55 12.99 -10.22
C PRO A 40 8.01 13.26 -11.66
N CYS A 41 9.07 14.03 -11.79
CA CYS A 41 9.67 14.27 -13.10
C CYS A 41 9.99 12.94 -13.78
N SER A 42 10.08 12.97 -15.11
CA SER A 42 10.24 11.75 -15.90
C SER A 42 11.44 10.89 -15.49
N ASN A 43 12.45 11.50 -14.88
CA ASN A 43 13.63 10.77 -14.43
C ASN A 43 13.49 10.27 -12.98
N GLN A 44 12.35 10.48 -12.35
CA GLN A 44 12.12 10.02 -10.99
C GLN A 44 11.29 8.74 -11.00
N ILE A 45 11.51 7.92 -10.00
CA ILE A 45 10.78 6.68 -9.86
C ILE A 45 9.39 6.98 -9.29
N VAL A 46 8.37 6.42 -9.92
CA VAL A 46 7.00 6.52 -9.44
C VAL A 46 6.78 5.37 -8.46
N ARG A 47 6.69 5.68 -7.18
CA ARG A 47 6.54 4.66 -6.16
C ARG A 47 5.09 4.25 -5.99
N CYS A 48 4.88 2.93 -6.00
CA CYS A 48 3.56 2.32 -5.92
C CYS A 48 3.60 1.21 -4.89
N ALA A 49 2.47 0.92 -4.29
CA ALA A 49 2.41 -0.09 -3.23
C ALA A 49 1.28 -1.08 -3.44
N ILE A 50 1.55 -2.33 -3.07
CA ILE A 50 0.52 -3.36 -2.95
C ILE A 50 0.26 -3.51 -1.46
N VAL A 51 -0.98 -3.28 -1.04
CA VAL A 51 -1.36 -3.26 0.36
C VAL A 51 -2.22 -4.48 0.66
N THR A 52 -1.56 -5.54 1.07
CA THR A 52 -2.23 -6.77 1.46
C THR A 52 -1.25 -7.59 2.31
N ASN A 53 -1.79 -8.45 3.16
CA ASN A 53 -0.98 -9.45 3.85
C ASN A 53 -1.19 -10.84 3.26
N ASP A 54 -1.92 -10.93 2.14
CA ASP A 54 -2.12 -12.16 1.40
C ASP A 54 -1.15 -12.20 0.23
N ARG A 55 -0.14 -13.06 0.34
CA ARG A 55 0.91 -13.15 -0.67
C ARG A 55 0.37 -13.57 -2.04
N ASP A 56 -0.68 -14.38 -2.07
CA ASP A 56 -1.26 -14.79 -3.35
C ASP A 56 -1.82 -13.62 -4.12
N LYS A 57 -2.40 -12.64 -3.43
CA LYS A 57 -2.88 -11.44 -4.10
C LYS A 57 -1.75 -10.62 -4.69
N VAL A 58 -0.59 -10.61 -4.02
CA VAL A 58 0.60 -9.93 -4.53
C VAL A 58 1.05 -10.59 -5.85
N VAL A 59 1.15 -11.90 -5.84
CA VAL A 59 1.59 -12.65 -7.02
C VAL A 59 0.62 -12.43 -8.18
N ASN A 60 -0.68 -12.52 -7.90
CA ASN A 60 -1.68 -12.33 -8.93
C ASN A 60 -1.67 -10.91 -9.51
N PHE A 61 -1.52 -9.92 -8.66
CA PHE A 61 -1.50 -8.54 -9.12
C PHE A 61 -0.30 -8.26 -10.02
N MET A 62 0.85 -8.85 -9.71
CA MET A 62 2.07 -8.60 -10.48
C MET A 62 2.21 -9.49 -11.72
N SER A 63 1.33 -10.50 -11.86
CA SER A 63 1.52 -11.53 -12.89
C SER A 63 1.44 -11.01 -14.32
N ASP A 64 0.71 -9.94 -14.58
CA ASP A 64 0.53 -9.40 -15.93
C ASP A 64 1.40 -8.17 -16.20
N LYS A 65 2.33 -7.85 -15.32
CA LYS A 65 3.14 -6.65 -15.47
C LYS A 65 4.50 -6.95 -16.08
N GLU A 66 5.00 -5.99 -16.83
CA GLU A 66 6.29 -6.10 -17.49
C GLU A 66 7.41 -5.71 -16.53
N VAL A 67 7.95 -6.70 -15.84
CA VAL A 67 8.95 -6.48 -14.80
C VAL A 67 10.34 -6.51 -15.42
N VAL A 68 11.10 -5.44 -15.21
CA VAL A 68 12.46 -5.32 -15.68
C VAL A 68 13.44 -5.85 -14.64
N LYS A 69 13.15 -5.59 -13.37
CA LYS A 69 14.05 -5.96 -12.29
C LYS A 69 13.23 -6.24 -11.04
N LYS A 70 13.64 -7.25 -10.27
CA LYS A 70 12.91 -7.57 -9.05
C LYS A 70 13.84 -7.98 -7.93
N LEU A 71 13.39 -7.74 -6.71
CA LEU A 71 13.99 -8.25 -5.49
C LEU A 71 12.86 -8.86 -4.67
N GLU A 72 12.97 -10.14 -4.37
CA GLU A 72 11.93 -10.83 -3.61
C GLU A 72 12.51 -11.43 -2.35
N ARG A 73 11.90 -11.15 -1.22
CA ARG A 73 12.23 -11.70 0.08
C ARG A 73 10.96 -12.28 0.69
N LYS A 74 11.10 -12.94 1.81
CA LYS A 74 9.97 -13.58 2.48
C LYS A 74 8.85 -12.58 2.80
N ASP A 75 9.21 -11.43 3.36
CA ASP A 75 8.24 -10.45 3.84
C ASP A 75 8.33 -9.10 3.13
N TYR A 76 8.99 -9.08 1.98
CA TYR A 76 9.26 -7.83 1.29
C TYR A 76 9.61 -8.12 -0.17
N ALA A 77 9.11 -7.32 -1.08
CA ALA A 77 9.45 -7.45 -2.49
C ALA A 77 9.35 -6.10 -3.18
N VAL A 78 10.15 -5.92 -4.21
CA VAL A 78 10.14 -4.72 -5.05
C VAL A 78 10.25 -5.15 -6.49
N TRP A 79 9.43 -4.56 -7.34
CA TRP A 79 9.45 -4.80 -8.79
C TRP A 79 9.57 -3.46 -9.51
N LEU A 80 10.55 -3.37 -10.38
CA LEU A 80 10.69 -2.20 -11.26
C LEU A 80 10.12 -2.57 -12.61
N LEU A 81 9.18 -1.76 -13.09
CA LEU A 81 8.55 -1.97 -14.37
C LEU A 81 9.22 -1.15 -15.45
N ASP A 82 8.99 -1.52 -16.70
CA ASP A 82 9.59 -0.83 -17.85
C ASP A 82 9.05 0.59 -18.01
N ASN A 83 7.90 0.92 -17.42
CA ASN A 83 7.31 2.25 -17.48
C ASN A 83 7.79 3.19 -16.36
N GLY A 84 8.75 2.75 -15.56
CA GLY A 84 9.28 3.58 -14.48
C GLY A 84 8.58 3.45 -13.15
N GLU A 85 7.53 2.65 -13.08
CA GLU A 85 6.86 2.40 -11.81
C GLU A 85 7.66 1.41 -10.98
N GLN A 86 7.77 1.69 -9.70
CA GLN A 86 8.38 0.78 -8.75
C GLN A 86 7.31 0.33 -7.78
N TRP A 87 6.88 -0.91 -7.93
CA TRP A 87 5.89 -1.50 -7.05
C TRP A 87 6.59 -2.18 -5.90
N MET A 88 6.09 -1.97 -4.68
CA MET A 88 6.65 -2.62 -3.52
C MET A 88 5.57 -3.26 -2.67
N TRP A 89 5.96 -4.30 -1.99
CA TRP A 89 5.11 -4.98 -1.04
C TRP A 89 5.94 -5.35 0.17
N HIS A 90 5.36 -5.21 1.34
CA HIS A 90 5.93 -5.72 2.58
C HIS A 90 4.77 -6.07 3.49
N ARG A 91 5.05 -6.79 4.55
CA ARG A 91 4.00 -7.03 5.52
C ARG A 91 3.65 -5.72 6.18
N TRP A 92 2.38 -5.38 6.17
CA TRP A 92 1.92 -4.10 6.68
C TRP A 92 1.80 -4.18 8.19
N ASN A 93 2.69 -3.48 8.88
CA ASN A 93 2.76 -3.42 10.33
C ASN A 93 3.31 -2.05 10.72
N GLU A 94 3.66 -1.87 11.99
CA GLU A 94 4.07 -0.57 12.49
C GLU A 94 5.36 -0.04 11.91
N ASN A 95 6.13 -0.86 11.21
CA ASN A 95 7.41 -0.44 10.64
C ASN A 95 7.29 0.10 9.22
N CYS A 96 6.08 0.39 8.78
CA CYS A 96 5.83 0.78 7.40
C CYS A 96 5.72 2.29 7.20
N ARG A 97 6.38 3.08 8.01
CA ARG A 97 6.23 4.52 7.97
C ARG A 97 7.23 5.17 7.01
N GLY A 98 6.89 6.38 6.56
CA GLY A 98 7.82 7.19 5.78
C GLY A 98 7.73 7.05 4.28
N TYR A 99 6.94 6.14 3.79
CA TYR A 99 6.77 5.97 2.36
C TYR A 99 5.78 6.99 1.79
N ARG A 100 5.89 7.24 0.49
CA ARG A 100 4.98 8.10 -0.25
C ARG A 100 4.61 7.38 -1.53
N PHE A 101 3.32 7.11 -1.72
CA PHE A 101 2.88 6.30 -2.85
C PHE A 101 1.98 7.08 -3.77
N TYR A 102 2.25 7.00 -5.07
CA TYR A 102 1.43 7.62 -6.09
C TYR A 102 0.32 6.69 -6.59
N LYS A 103 0.58 5.39 -6.56
CA LYS A 103 -0.42 4.38 -6.92
C LYS A 103 -0.46 3.30 -5.86
N VAL A 104 -1.65 2.83 -5.55
CA VAL A 104 -1.84 1.81 -4.53
C VAL A 104 -2.85 0.78 -5.02
N ALA A 105 -2.51 -0.50 -4.88
CA ALA A 105 -3.44 -1.59 -5.05
C ALA A 105 -3.74 -2.12 -3.65
N ILE A 106 -4.98 -2.01 -3.21
CA ILE A 106 -5.33 -2.30 -1.82
C ILE A 106 -6.30 -3.47 -1.73
N ASP A 107 -5.99 -4.38 -0.85
CA ASP A 107 -6.80 -5.56 -0.59
C ASP A 107 -8.16 -5.15 -0.03
N LYS A 108 -9.23 -5.66 -0.64
CA LYS A 108 -10.58 -5.38 -0.17
C LYS A 108 -10.82 -5.85 1.27
N ASN A 109 -10.00 -6.78 1.76
CA ASN A 109 -10.11 -7.30 3.11
C ASN A 109 -9.08 -6.69 4.05
N ILE A 110 -8.49 -5.56 3.69
CA ILE A 110 -7.47 -4.94 4.54
C ILE A 110 -8.05 -4.58 5.90
N ASN A 111 -7.24 -4.75 6.94
CA ASN A 111 -7.60 -4.38 8.29
C ASN A 111 -7.76 -2.87 8.37
N ASP A 112 -8.81 -2.38 9.03
CA ASP A 112 -9.11 -0.96 9.08
C ASP A 112 -8.05 -0.15 9.83
N GLU A 113 -7.41 -0.73 10.84
CA GLU A 113 -6.33 -0.04 11.53
C GLU A 113 -5.07 0.08 10.66
N ILE A 114 -4.78 -0.95 9.88
CA ILE A 114 -3.67 -0.87 8.93
C ILE A 114 -3.93 0.27 7.94
N PHE A 115 -5.15 0.35 7.43
CA PHE A 115 -5.48 1.40 6.48
C PHE A 115 -5.32 2.78 7.11
N ASP A 116 -5.94 2.99 8.26
CA ASP A 116 -5.97 4.31 8.88
C ASP A 116 -4.62 4.77 9.39
N LEU A 117 -3.84 3.86 9.94
CA LEU A 117 -2.61 4.22 10.64
C LEU A 117 -1.36 4.11 9.77
N LEU A 118 -1.38 3.24 8.78
CA LEU A 118 -0.18 2.95 8.00
C LEU A 118 -0.32 3.34 6.53
N VAL A 119 -1.46 3.07 5.92
CA VAL A 119 -1.64 3.30 4.49
C VAL A 119 -2.01 4.74 4.19
N LEU A 120 -3.02 5.24 4.87
CA LEU A 120 -3.56 6.56 4.60
C LEU A 120 -2.49 7.67 4.72
N PRO A 121 -1.64 7.67 5.75
CA PRO A 121 -0.58 8.68 5.82
C PRO A 121 0.41 8.62 4.64
N CYS A 122 0.62 7.45 4.05
CA CYS A 122 1.52 7.32 2.91
C CYS A 122 0.87 7.75 1.60
N CYS A 123 -0.45 7.82 1.58
CA CYS A 123 -1.22 8.19 0.38
C CYS A 123 -1.63 9.65 0.36
N ALA A 124 -1.85 10.24 1.52
CA ALA A 124 -2.34 11.61 1.64
C ALA A 124 -1.42 12.57 0.89
N ASN A 125 -1.93 13.41 0.06
CA ASN A 125 -1.22 14.40 -0.75
C ASN A 125 -0.40 13.83 -1.91
N TYR A 126 -0.31 12.50 -2.05
CA TYR A 126 0.52 11.89 -3.09
C TYR A 126 -0.25 10.94 -3.99
N CYS A 127 -1.12 10.13 -3.44
CA CYS A 127 -1.79 9.09 -4.21
C CYS A 127 -2.80 9.70 -5.18
N CYS A 128 -2.73 9.26 -6.43
CA CYS A 128 -3.68 9.69 -7.45
C CYS A 128 -4.30 8.51 -8.19
N SER A 129 -4.02 7.29 -7.74
CA SER A 129 -4.62 6.09 -8.32
C SER A 129 -4.71 5.02 -7.24
N MET A 130 -5.92 4.61 -6.92
CA MET A 130 -6.15 3.53 -5.97
C MET A 130 -7.03 2.48 -6.62
N GLU A 131 -6.61 1.25 -6.52
CA GLU A 131 -7.31 0.12 -7.10
C GLU A 131 -7.58 -0.89 -5.99
N ILE A 132 -8.77 -1.46 -5.96
CA ILE A 132 -9.15 -2.46 -4.95
C ILE A 132 -8.97 -3.85 -5.56
N ILE A 133 -8.25 -4.69 -4.87
CA ILE A 133 -7.96 -6.05 -5.33
C ILE A 133 -8.47 -7.11 -4.37
#